data_40a22f68ecdad48d3a4d1ed1f9b8540e
#
_entry.id   40a22f68ecdad48d3a4d1ed1f9b8540e
#
_cell.length_a   1.000
_cell.length_b   1.000
_cell.length_c   1.000
_cell.angle_alpha   90.00
_cell.angle_beta   90.00
_cell.angle_gamma   90.00
#
_symmetry.space_group_name_H-M   'P 1'
#
loop_
_entity.id
_entity.type
_entity.pdbx_description
1 polymer ?
#
loop_
_entity_poly.entity_id
_entity_poly.type
_entity_poly.pdbx_seq_one_letter_code
_entity_poly.pdbx_strand_id
1 'polypeptide(L)'
;MEEAAIRFANGDDAGAEQGLKETITEGGPRENQLDDWLALFDLYRATGQLAPFESQAVDFVNRFGRSAPQWYDMPELVSAMTGKVYKPSSASARAVWTCDRELDAHAVGTLQNVLLRVNQPWVLDWTEVESIDVKAARALVGMFTLWGDQDVELCFLGATRLRELLKEVTPSGRRDVEQLWWELRMGALRVMNRPDEFELTALDFCVTYEVSPPGWERPRCHFQALSGGVPDPDEGSSVLSDVVMEQVPSGFSGGDSGVDGPSSEFNQLGLVELSGEIRGDPQATLEDLERRLQGADVLIISCRNLIRVDFSAAGTLLNWVTSHHTSGRLVQFVDAHRLVSAFFHVIGITEYAKVVVRND
;
A
#
# COMPACT_ATOMS: atom_id res chain seq x y z
N MET A 1 -2.37 11.53 -17.74
CA MET A 1 -3.12 10.75 -16.74
C MET A 1 -2.53 9.36 -16.50
N GLU A 2 -2.25 8.55 -17.51
CA GLU A 2 -1.70 7.18 -17.37
C GLU A 2 -0.40 7.12 -16.55
N GLU A 3 0.58 7.99 -16.87
CA GLU A 3 1.83 8.07 -16.10
C GLU A 3 1.59 8.44 -14.63
N ALA A 4 0.69 9.37 -14.36
CA ALA A 4 0.33 9.73 -12.99
C ALA A 4 -0.37 8.56 -12.26
N ALA A 5 -1.21 7.78 -12.94
CA ALA A 5 -1.85 6.59 -12.39
C ALA A 5 -0.82 5.49 -12.06
N ILE A 6 0.19 5.29 -12.92
CA ILE A 6 1.31 4.37 -12.67
C ILE A 6 2.12 4.80 -11.45
N ARG A 7 2.49 6.09 -11.36
CA ARG A 7 3.22 6.62 -10.20
C ARG A 7 2.42 6.47 -8.91
N PHE A 8 1.12 6.80 -8.98
CA PHE A 8 0.22 6.64 -7.85
C PHE A 8 0.09 5.17 -7.41
N ALA A 9 -0.03 4.22 -8.33
CA ALA A 9 -0.07 2.79 -8.03
C ALA A 9 1.21 2.30 -7.34
N ASN A 10 2.37 2.90 -7.68
CA ASN A 10 3.65 2.63 -7.04
C ASN A 10 3.88 3.36 -5.70
N GLY A 11 2.92 4.19 -5.25
CA GLY A 11 3.07 4.98 -4.03
C GLY A 11 3.82 6.30 -4.20
N ASP A 12 4.21 6.67 -5.42
CA ASP A 12 4.81 7.97 -5.74
C ASP A 12 3.71 9.04 -5.91
N ASP A 13 3.11 9.43 -4.78
CA ASP A 13 2.03 10.42 -4.75
C ASP A 13 2.52 11.80 -5.19
N ALA A 14 3.73 12.18 -4.79
CA ALA A 14 4.34 13.46 -5.17
C ALA A 14 4.64 13.53 -6.67
N GLY A 15 5.18 12.45 -7.25
CA GLY A 15 5.41 12.36 -8.69
C GLY A 15 4.12 12.31 -9.50
N ALA A 16 3.07 11.67 -8.97
CA ALA A 16 1.73 11.68 -9.58
C ALA A 16 1.12 13.08 -9.56
N GLU A 17 1.20 13.78 -8.43
CA GLU A 17 0.75 15.17 -8.28
C GLU A 17 1.47 16.11 -9.25
N GLN A 18 2.80 16.04 -9.27
CA GLN A 18 3.62 16.87 -10.15
C GLN A 18 3.24 16.64 -11.62
N GLY A 19 3.14 15.38 -12.06
CA GLY A 19 2.78 15.04 -13.42
C GLY A 19 1.40 15.55 -13.82
N LEU A 20 0.40 15.47 -12.93
CA LEU A 20 -0.93 16.02 -13.18
C LEU A 20 -0.89 17.56 -13.24
N LYS A 21 -0.21 18.22 -12.30
CA LYS A 21 -0.07 19.68 -12.29
C LYS A 21 0.60 20.22 -13.55
N GLU A 22 1.66 19.57 -14.01
CA GLU A 22 2.34 19.97 -15.25
C GLU A 22 1.42 19.88 -16.48
N THR A 23 0.51 18.90 -16.52
CA THR A 23 -0.42 18.76 -17.64
C THR A 23 -1.53 19.79 -17.66
N ILE A 24 -1.99 20.25 -16.49
CA ILE A 24 -3.11 21.20 -16.33
C ILE A 24 -2.66 22.67 -16.13
N THR A 25 -1.34 22.91 -15.99
CA THR A 25 -0.79 24.26 -15.86
C THR A 25 -1.10 25.13 -17.09
N GLU A 26 -1.15 26.44 -16.90
CA GLU A 26 -1.38 27.43 -17.98
C GLU A 26 -0.38 27.23 -19.14
N GLY A 27 -0.91 27.00 -20.34
CA GLY A 27 -0.10 26.60 -21.51
C GLY A 27 0.24 25.12 -21.58
N GLY A 28 -0.20 24.31 -20.61
CA GLY A 28 -0.01 22.86 -20.59
C GLY A 28 -0.84 22.13 -21.67
N PRO A 29 -0.44 20.92 -22.07
CA PRO A 29 -1.06 20.21 -23.19
C PRO A 29 -2.53 19.82 -22.92
N ARG A 30 -2.96 19.77 -21.67
CA ARG A 30 -4.28 19.33 -21.23
C ARG A 30 -4.96 20.31 -20.26
N GLU A 31 -4.57 21.56 -20.31
CA GLU A 31 -5.02 22.66 -19.46
C GLU A 31 -6.56 22.75 -19.32
N ASN A 32 -7.31 22.43 -20.38
CA ASN A 32 -8.75 22.49 -20.43
C ASN A 32 -9.44 21.13 -20.33
N GLN A 33 -8.69 20.06 -20.05
CA GLN A 33 -9.28 18.72 -19.92
C GLN A 33 -9.77 18.47 -18.49
N LEU A 34 -11.07 18.43 -18.33
CA LEU A 34 -11.75 18.28 -17.05
C LEU A 34 -11.29 17.04 -16.28
N ASP A 35 -11.09 15.92 -16.97
CA ASP A 35 -10.71 14.65 -16.32
C ASP A 35 -9.33 14.70 -15.63
N ASP A 36 -8.35 15.46 -16.17
CA ASP A 36 -7.05 15.59 -15.51
C ASP A 36 -7.13 16.45 -14.24
N TRP A 37 -7.99 17.49 -14.24
CA TRP A 37 -8.30 18.27 -13.06
C TRP A 37 -9.01 17.44 -11.98
N LEU A 38 -9.99 16.67 -12.40
CA LEU A 38 -10.73 15.78 -11.49
C LEU A 38 -9.85 14.66 -10.96
N ALA A 39 -8.88 14.16 -11.74
CA ALA A 39 -7.91 13.18 -11.27
C ALA A 39 -6.99 13.75 -10.16
N LEU A 40 -6.66 15.04 -10.22
CA LEU A 40 -5.90 15.70 -9.16
C LEU A 40 -6.70 15.83 -7.86
N PHE A 41 -8.02 16.12 -7.95
CA PHE A 41 -8.89 16.07 -6.79
C PHE A 41 -9.01 14.65 -6.20
N ASP A 42 -9.10 13.64 -7.06
CA ASP A 42 -9.12 12.24 -6.63
C ASP A 42 -7.82 11.86 -5.91
N LEU A 43 -6.65 12.35 -6.39
CA LEU A 43 -5.37 12.17 -5.73
C LEU A 43 -5.38 12.75 -4.31
N TYR A 44 -5.82 13.99 -4.15
CA TYR A 44 -5.86 14.65 -2.85
C TYR A 44 -6.82 13.98 -1.87
N ARG A 45 -7.97 13.50 -2.34
CA ARG A 45 -8.91 12.71 -1.54
C ARG A 45 -8.31 11.38 -1.11
N ALA A 46 -7.65 10.67 -2.04
CA ALA A 46 -7.01 9.38 -1.80
C ALA A 46 -5.83 9.48 -0.83
N THR A 47 -5.19 10.65 -0.74
CA THR A 47 -4.02 10.91 0.11
C THR A 47 -4.32 11.77 1.34
N GLY A 48 -5.59 12.19 1.56
CA GLY A 48 -6.01 12.98 2.71
C GLY A 48 -5.44 14.41 2.72
N GLN A 49 -5.17 15.00 1.55
CA GLN A 49 -4.51 16.31 1.42
C GLN A 49 -5.54 17.44 1.24
N LEU A 50 -6.14 17.93 2.32
CA LEU A 50 -7.16 18.98 2.27
C LEU A 50 -6.62 20.32 1.72
N ALA A 51 -5.49 20.81 2.22
CA ALA A 51 -5.00 22.15 1.85
C ALA A 51 -4.67 22.27 0.35
N PRO A 52 -3.96 21.33 -0.31
CA PRO A 52 -3.81 21.34 -1.76
C PRO A 52 -5.12 21.20 -2.52
N PHE A 53 -6.07 20.41 -2.00
CA PHE A 53 -7.41 20.27 -2.58
C PHE A 53 -8.14 21.61 -2.61
N GLU A 54 -8.18 22.35 -1.50
CA GLU A 54 -8.84 23.65 -1.40
C GLU A 54 -8.19 24.69 -2.35
N SER A 55 -6.85 24.72 -2.42
CA SER A 55 -6.15 25.59 -3.37
C SER A 55 -6.54 25.28 -4.81
N GLN A 56 -6.56 24.00 -5.17
CA GLN A 56 -6.92 23.56 -6.52
C GLN A 56 -8.40 23.83 -6.83
N ALA A 57 -9.28 23.82 -5.81
CA ALA A 57 -10.70 24.10 -5.98
C ALA A 57 -10.95 25.55 -6.42
N VAL A 58 -10.17 26.50 -5.91
CA VAL A 58 -10.24 27.90 -6.33
C VAL A 58 -9.85 28.06 -7.80
N ASP A 59 -8.73 27.43 -8.21
CA ASP A 59 -8.26 27.48 -9.59
C ASP A 59 -9.25 26.83 -10.56
N PHE A 60 -9.86 25.70 -10.14
CA PHE A 60 -10.88 25.00 -10.91
C PHE A 60 -12.12 25.86 -11.16
N VAL A 61 -12.64 26.54 -10.10
CA VAL A 61 -13.80 27.43 -10.22
C VAL A 61 -13.49 28.59 -11.16
N ASN A 62 -12.31 29.20 -11.02
CA ASN A 62 -11.87 30.29 -11.88
C ASN A 62 -11.75 29.86 -13.34
N ARG A 63 -11.29 28.62 -13.59
CA ARG A 63 -11.05 28.11 -14.93
C ARG A 63 -12.32 27.66 -15.64
N PHE A 64 -13.16 26.89 -14.96
CA PHE A 64 -14.31 26.22 -15.57
C PHE A 64 -15.65 26.91 -15.30
N GLY A 65 -15.70 27.88 -14.40
CA GLY A 65 -16.95 28.52 -13.96
C GLY A 65 -17.96 27.56 -13.32
N ARG A 66 -17.48 26.43 -12.80
CA ARG A 66 -18.27 25.37 -12.14
C ARG A 66 -17.84 25.22 -10.70
N SER A 67 -18.74 24.70 -9.86
CA SER A 67 -18.39 24.31 -8.49
C SER A 67 -17.34 23.20 -8.52
N ALA A 68 -16.32 23.32 -7.67
CA ALA A 68 -15.36 22.25 -7.45
C ALA A 68 -16.04 21.01 -6.84
N PRO A 69 -15.46 19.82 -7.02
CA PRO A 69 -15.92 18.58 -6.35
C PRO A 69 -15.96 18.73 -4.83
N GLN A 70 -16.84 17.98 -4.17
CA GLN A 70 -16.91 17.98 -2.71
C GLN A 70 -15.71 17.29 -2.10
N TRP A 71 -15.14 17.86 -1.03
CA TRP A 71 -14.09 17.22 -0.24
C TRP A 71 -14.65 16.07 0.60
N TYR A 72 -13.89 15.00 0.67
CA TYR A 72 -13.95 13.96 1.70
C TYR A 72 -12.59 13.29 1.80
N ASP A 73 -12.23 12.81 2.98
CA ASP A 73 -10.97 12.11 3.26
C ASP A 73 -11.21 10.60 3.10
N MET A 74 -10.69 10.00 2.00
CA MET A 74 -10.85 8.56 1.77
C MET A 74 -10.12 7.72 2.82
N PRO A 75 -8.88 8.01 3.22
CA PRO A 75 -8.20 7.39 4.35
C PRO A 75 -9.03 7.38 5.63
N GLU A 76 -9.64 8.52 6.00
CA GLU A 76 -10.47 8.63 7.19
C GLU A 76 -11.73 7.76 7.08
N LEU A 77 -12.41 7.80 5.93
CA LEU A 77 -13.58 6.95 5.67
C LEU A 77 -13.26 5.46 5.78
N VAL A 78 -12.16 5.02 5.16
CA VAL A 78 -11.71 3.63 5.24
C VAL A 78 -11.35 3.26 6.69
N SER A 79 -10.68 4.15 7.42
CA SER A 79 -10.37 3.93 8.84
C SER A 79 -11.61 3.75 9.70
N ALA A 80 -12.64 4.59 9.47
CA ALA A 80 -13.91 4.52 10.18
C ALA A 80 -14.66 3.20 9.90
N MET A 81 -14.59 2.70 8.66
CA MET A 81 -15.24 1.45 8.25
C MET A 81 -14.51 0.21 8.78
N THR A 82 -13.18 0.23 8.80
CA THR A 82 -12.36 -0.93 9.17
C THR A 82 -12.07 -1.01 10.67
N GLY A 83 -12.32 0.07 11.41
CA GLY A 83 -11.90 0.20 12.81
C GLY A 83 -10.37 0.28 12.98
N LYS A 84 -9.62 0.33 11.89
CA LYS A 84 -8.18 0.51 11.85
C LYS A 84 -7.87 1.93 11.38
N VAL A 85 -6.90 2.57 12.02
CA VAL A 85 -6.43 3.89 11.57
C VAL A 85 -5.69 3.68 10.25
N TYR A 86 -6.34 4.00 9.14
CA TYR A 86 -5.69 4.06 7.84
C TYR A 86 -4.83 5.31 7.79
N LYS A 87 -3.53 5.12 7.65
CA LYS A 87 -2.59 6.22 7.34
C LYS A 87 -2.19 6.05 5.87
N PRO A 88 -2.47 7.05 5.01
CA PRO A 88 -2.02 6.98 3.63
C PRO A 88 -0.50 6.81 3.61
N SER A 89 -0.02 5.86 2.80
CA SER A 89 1.40 5.73 2.55
C SER A 89 1.82 6.88 1.64
N SER A 90 1.95 8.07 2.20
CA SER A 90 2.50 9.18 1.44
C SER A 90 4.00 9.00 1.32
N ALA A 91 4.51 8.88 0.11
CA ALA A 91 5.92 9.05 -0.23
C ALA A 91 6.45 10.46 0.18
N SER A 92 5.60 11.30 0.78
CA SER A 92 5.96 12.59 1.35
C SER A 92 5.97 12.62 2.89
N ALA A 93 5.93 11.46 3.56
CA ALA A 93 6.22 11.41 4.98
C ALA A 93 7.68 11.87 5.17
N ARG A 94 7.83 13.14 5.54
CA ARG A 94 9.17 13.71 5.78
C ARG A 94 9.85 12.90 6.85
N ALA A 95 10.99 12.28 6.49
CA ALA A 95 11.80 11.55 7.45
C ALA A 95 12.09 12.43 8.67
N VAL A 96 11.81 11.92 9.86
CA VAL A 96 12.18 12.61 11.13
C VAL A 96 13.67 12.49 11.40
N TRP A 97 14.30 11.51 10.76
CA TRP A 97 15.73 11.29 10.79
C TRP A 97 16.18 10.60 9.50
N THR A 98 17.33 11.02 8.96
CA THR A 98 17.95 10.44 7.76
C THR A 98 19.31 9.89 8.14
N CYS A 99 19.59 8.66 7.70
CA CYS A 99 20.89 8.03 7.87
C CYS A 99 21.86 8.56 6.82
N ASP A 100 23.04 8.98 7.27
CA ASP A 100 24.14 9.28 6.37
C ASP A 100 24.72 7.98 5.78
N ARG A 101 25.57 8.07 4.76
CA ARG A 101 26.22 6.90 4.15
C ARG A 101 27.01 6.06 5.14
N GLU A 102 27.66 6.68 6.09
CA GLU A 102 28.39 6.03 7.18
C GLU A 102 27.66 6.26 8.51
N LEU A 103 27.07 5.20 9.06
CA LEU A 103 26.35 5.26 10.33
C LEU A 103 27.32 5.05 11.48
N ASP A 104 27.58 6.10 12.24
CA ASP A 104 28.40 6.07 13.45
C ASP A 104 27.57 6.14 14.74
N ALA A 105 28.22 5.98 15.89
CA ALA A 105 27.56 6.05 17.18
C ALA A 105 26.94 7.42 17.48
N HIS A 106 27.44 8.51 16.89
CA HIS A 106 26.90 9.83 17.06
C HIS A 106 25.56 9.97 16.32
N ALA A 107 25.48 9.47 15.08
CA ALA A 107 24.27 9.46 14.29
C ALA A 107 23.15 8.64 14.97
N VAL A 108 23.48 7.50 15.59
CA VAL A 108 22.52 6.72 16.41
C VAL A 108 22.10 7.50 17.64
N GLY A 109 22.99 8.24 18.28
CA GLY A 109 22.67 9.14 19.41
C GLY A 109 21.72 10.27 18.98
N THR A 110 21.92 10.85 17.79
CA THR A 110 21.00 11.86 17.24
C THR A 110 19.62 11.26 16.94
N LEU A 111 19.55 10.05 16.37
CA LEU A 111 18.31 9.31 16.18
C LEU A 111 17.55 9.16 17.50
N GLN A 112 18.21 8.66 18.56
CA GLN A 112 17.58 8.50 19.88
C GLN A 112 17.01 9.82 20.41
N ASN A 113 17.78 10.92 20.30
CA ASN A 113 17.35 12.24 20.76
C ASN A 113 16.15 12.80 19.94
N VAL A 114 16.10 12.52 18.66
CA VAL A 114 14.96 12.91 17.78
C VAL A 114 13.71 12.15 18.19
N LEU A 115 13.81 10.83 18.37
CA LEU A 115 12.67 9.98 18.73
C LEU A 115 12.05 10.34 20.09
N LEU A 116 12.83 10.86 21.03
CA LEU A 116 12.32 11.36 22.31
C LEU A 116 11.46 12.63 22.19
N ARG A 117 11.54 13.35 21.06
CA ARG A 117 10.91 14.66 20.87
C ARG A 117 9.78 14.65 19.84
N VAL A 118 9.70 13.59 19.04
CA VAL A 118 8.77 13.50 17.91
C VAL A 118 7.72 12.44 18.22
N ASN A 119 6.46 12.77 17.90
CA ASN A 119 5.37 11.82 17.99
C ASN A 119 5.47 10.76 16.88
N GLN A 120 4.94 9.58 17.14
CA GLN A 120 4.80 8.52 16.16
C GLN A 120 3.75 8.89 15.09
N PRO A 121 3.85 8.35 13.86
CA PRO A 121 4.82 7.34 13.41
C PRO A 121 6.22 7.91 13.20
N TRP A 122 7.24 7.10 13.52
CA TRP A 122 8.62 7.48 13.28
C TRP A 122 9.06 7.09 11.87
N VAL A 123 9.27 8.09 11.03
CA VAL A 123 9.74 7.90 9.64
C VAL A 123 11.26 8.01 9.61
N LEU A 124 11.94 6.89 9.38
CA LEU A 124 13.40 6.78 9.36
C LEU A 124 13.87 6.47 7.94
N ASP A 125 14.82 7.26 7.46
CA ASP A 125 15.35 7.12 6.10
C ASP A 125 16.72 6.43 6.12
N TRP A 126 16.79 5.25 5.51
CA TRP A 126 17.97 4.39 5.38
C TRP A 126 18.46 4.30 3.93
N THR A 127 17.95 5.12 3.02
CA THR A 127 18.24 4.99 1.57
C THR A 127 19.71 5.13 1.24
N GLU A 128 20.44 6.01 1.93
CA GLU A 128 21.83 6.32 1.65
C GLU A 128 22.84 5.46 2.44
N VAL A 129 22.38 4.56 3.32
CA VAL A 129 23.29 3.79 4.19
C VAL A 129 24.20 2.86 3.37
N GLU A 130 25.51 3.01 3.55
CA GLU A 130 26.54 2.21 2.88
C GLU A 130 27.38 1.39 3.89
N SER A 131 27.54 1.91 5.12
CA SER A 131 28.30 1.23 6.17
C SER A 131 27.80 1.59 7.57
N ILE A 132 28.04 0.69 8.53
CA ILE A 132 27.69 0.86 9.94
C ILE A 132 28.93 0.57 10.79
N ASP A 133 29.29 1.46 11.70
CA ASP A 133 30.40 1.17 12.63
C ASP A 133 29.97 0.20 13.74
N VAL A 134 30.94 -0.48 14.38
CA VAL A 134 30.68 -1.50 15.42
C VAL A 134 29.96 -0.90 16.65
N LYS A 135 30.20 0.37 16.99
CA LYS A 135 29.54 1.02 18.13
C LYS A 135 28.10 1.38 17.78
N ALA A 136 27.87 1.87 16.56
CA ALA A 136 26.54 2.10 16.01
C ALA A 136 25.76 0.79 15.94
N ALA A 137 26.36 -0.28 15.42
CA ALA A 137 25.74 -1.60 15.34
C ALA A 137 25.27 -2.08 16.73
N ARG A 138 26.11 -1.95 17.76
CA ARG A 138 25.76 -2.32 19.14
C ARG A 138 24.60 -1.50 19.70
N ALA A 139 24.56 -0.20 19.42
CA ALA A 139 23.47 0.66 19.84
C ALA A 139 22.16 0.30 19.10
N LEU A 140 22.24 0.01 17.80
CA LEU A 140 21.10 -0.41 17.00
C LEU A 140 20.51 -1.76 17.44
N VAL A 141 21.34 -2.74 17.84
CA VAL A 141 20.85 -4.01 18.42
C VAL A 141 19.93 -3.72 19.60
N GLY A 142 20.37 -2.86 20.54
CA GLY A 142 19.54 -2.46 21.68
C GLY A 142 18.25 -1.75 21.26
N MET A 143 18.32 -0.88 20.27
CA MET A 143 17.14 -0.15 19.76
C MET A 143 16.14 -1.07 19.07
N PHE A 144 16.59 -1.95 18.18
CA PHE A 144 15.70 -2.88 17.50
C PHE A 144 15.05 -3.88 18.46
N THR A 145 15.79 -4.34 19.49
CA THR A 145 15.21 -5.15 20.55
C THR A 145 14.11 -4.39 21.27
N LEU A 146 14.38 -3.15 21.68
CA LEU A 146 13.42 -2.31 22.38
C LEU A 146 12.18 -2.02 21.53
N TRP A 147 12.34 -1.68 20.24
CA TRP A 147 11.23 -1.44 19.32
C TRP A 147 10.41 -2.71 19.08
N GLY A 148 11.08 -3.86 18.93
CA GLY A 148 10.39 -5.12 18.78
C GLY A 148 9.47 -5.48 19.96
N ASP A 149 9.79 -5.01 21.15
CA ASP A 149 9.06 -5.30 22.40
C ASP A 149 8.03 -4.22 22.77
N GLN A 150 8.03 -3.08 22.08
CA GLN A 150 7.13 -1.95 22.34
C GLN A 150 6.07 -1.79 21.25
N ASP A 151 4.93 -1.23 21.63
CA ASP A 151 3.87 -0.81 20.72
C ASP A 151 4.23 0.56 20.12
N VAL A 152 5.05 0.55 19.08
CA VAL A 152 5.54 1.75 18.37
C VAL A 152 5.26 1.63 16.88
N GLU A 153 5.00 2.76 16.22
CA GLU A 153 4.78 2.82 14.78
C GLU A 153 6.06 3.26 14.06
N LEU A 154 6.63 2.36 13.27
CA LEU A 154 7.89 2.54 12.54
C LEU A 154 7.66 2.54 11.04
N CYS A 155 8.18 3.55 10.36
CA CYS A 155 8.13 3.65 8.91
C CYS A 155 9.56 3.80 8.38
N PHE A 156 10.03 2.87 7.54
CA PHE A 156 11.38 2.95 6.97
C PHE A 156 11.34 3.24 5.48
N LEU A 157 12.01 4.34 5.08
CA LEU A 157 12.48 4.55 3.72
C LEU A 157 13.78 3.78 3.55
N GLY A 158 13.99 3.09 2.43
CA GLY A 158 15.20 2.31 2.19
C GLY A 158 15.32 1.04 3.06
N ALA A 159 14.21 0.45 3.51
CA ALA A 159 14.21 -0.79 4.28
C ALA A 159 14.98 -1.93 3.59
N THR A 160 14.83 -2.05 2.27
CA THR A 160 15.55 -3.01 1.43
C THR A 160 17.05 -2.76 1.48
N ARG A 161 17.50 -1.51 1.34
CA ARG A 161 18.91 -1.16 1.40
C ARG A 161 19.54 -1.55 2.74
N LEU A 162 18.84 -1.29 3.85
CA LEU A 162 19.31 -1.71 5.17
C LEU A 162 19.41 -3.25 5.28
N ARG A 163 18.43 -4.01 4.77
CA ARG A 163 18.47 -5.48 4.77
C ARG A 163 19.63 -6.03 3.94
N GLU A 164 19.84 -5.48 2.74
CA GLU A 164 20.95 -5.86 1.86
C GLU A 164 22.29 -5.61 2.52
N LEU A 165 22.50 -4.43 3.10
CA LEU A 165 23.72 -4.12 3.83
C LEU A 165 23.97 -5.12 4.97
N LEU A 166 22.96 -5.43 5.78
CA LEU A 166 23.08 -6.38 6.88
C LEU A 166 23.33 -7.81 6.39
N LYS A 167 22.82 -8.18 5.22
CA LYS A 167 23.11 -9.46 4.56
C LYS A 167 24.54 -9.53 4.05
N GLU A 168 25.07 -8.45 3.47
CA GLU A 168 26.46 -8.35 3.00
C GLU A 168 27.49 -8.52 4.13
N VAL A 169 27.22 -7.93 5.30
CA VAL A 169 28.12 -8.01 6.46
C VAL A 169 27.98 -9.30 7.26
N THR A 170 27.02 -10.17 6.94
CA THR A 170 26.77 -11.48 7.58
C THR A 170 26.82 -12.64 6.58
N PRO A 171 27.98 -12.88 5.92
CA PRO A 171 28.11 -13.99 4.99
C PRO A 171 28.11 -15.34 5.73
N SER A 172 27.35 -16.32 5.22
CA SER A 172 27.26 -17.66 5.79
C SER A 172 28.62 -18.35 5.84
N GLY A 173 28.89 -19.10 6.93
CA GLY A 173 30.12 -19.87 7.12
C GLY A 173 31.39 -19.07 7.51
N ARG A 174 31.31 -17.77 7.69
CA ARG A 174 32.42 -16.89 8.09
C ARG A 174 32.44 -16.67 9.61
N ARG A 175 33.25 -17.46 10.32
CA ARG A 175 33.42 -17.38 11.79
C ARG A 175 34.22 -16.16 12.27
N ASP A 176 34.91 -15.49 11.36
CA ASP A 176 35.69 -14.27 11.64
C ASP A 176 34.81 -13.00 11.74
N VAL A 177 33.55 -13.07 11.35
CA VAL A 177 32.58 -12.00 11.55
C VAL A 177 32.08 -12.02 12.98
N GLU A 178 32.01 -10.85 13.64
CA GLU A 178 31.47 -10.76 15.00
C GLU A 178 29.98 -11.13 15.04
N GLN A 179 29.55 -11.88 16.05
CA GLN A 179 28.14 -12.28 16.25
C GLN A 179 27.20 -11.08 16.36
N LEU A 180 27.70 -9.93 16.78
CA LEU A 180 26.98 -8.66 16.84
C LEU A 180 26.23 -8.32 15.53
N TRP A 181 26.86 -8.57 14.38
CA TRP A 181 26.24 -8.27 13.07
C TRP A 181 25.04 -9.16 12.78
N TRP A 182 25.09 -10.41 13.20
CA TRP A 182 24.00 -11.35 13.08
C TRP A 182 22.85 -11.01 14.03
N GLU A 183 23.17 -10.59 15.25
CA GLU A 183 22.17 -10.08 16.21
C GLU A 183 21.46 -8.84 15.64
N LEU A 184 22.24 -7.91 15.05
CA LEU A 184 21.69 -6.73 14.40
C LEU A 184 20.76 -7.08 13.25
N ARG A 185 21.18 -8.02 12.39
CA ARG A 185 20.37 -8.47 11.26
C ARG A 185 19.08 -9.15 11.72
N MET A 186 19.15 -10.06 12.67
CA MET A 186 17.96 -10.72 13.23
C MET A 186 17.03 -9.70 13.93
N GLY A 187 17.59 -8.75 14.69
CA GLY A 187 16.81 -7.67 15.30
C GLY A 187 16.07 -6.79 14.27
N ALA A 188 16.74 -6.43 13.18
CA ALA A 188 16.14 -5.67 12.10
C ALA A 188 15.02 -6.46 11.39
N LEU A 189 15.25 -7.74 11.07
CA LEU A 189 14.26 -8.63 10.47
C LEU A 189 13.04 -8.85 11.37
N ARG A 190 13.24 -8.94 12.70
CA ARG A 190 12.16 -9.02 13.67
C ARG A 190 11.30 -7.75 13.64
N VAL A 191 11.92 -6.56 13.74
CA VAL A 191 11.19 -5.28 13.66
C VAL A 191 10.41 -5.13 12.36
N MET A 192 10.99 -5.55 11.24
CA MET A 192 10.36 -5.52 9.91
C MET A 192 9.32 -6.63 9.71
N ASN A 193 9.07 -7.47 10.74
CA ASN A 193 8.16 -8.61 10.72
C ASN A 193 8.41 -9.58 9.53
N ARG A 194 9.68 -9.99 9.35
CA ARG A 194 10.14 -10.90 8.29
C ARG A 194 10.54 -12.27 8.87
N PRO A 195 9.58 -13.12 9.28
CA PRO A 195 9.86 -14.41 9.94
C PRO A 195 10.70 -15.34 9.09
N ASP A 196 10.40 -15.46 7.78
CA ASP A 196 11.09 -16.40 6.89
C ASP A 196 12.57 -16.05 6.75
N GLU A 197 12.90 -14.78 6.53
CA GLU A 197 14.30 -14.32 6.46
C GLU A 197 15.01 -14.42 7.81
N PHE A 198 14.29 -14.21 8.90
CA PHE A 198 14.83 -14.38 10.26
C PHE A 198 15.22 -15.84 10.51
N GLU A 199 14.34 -16.80 10.19
CA GLU A 199 14.61 -18.24 10.40
C GLU A 199 15.80 -18.71 9.55
N LEU A 200 15.88 -18.28 8.29
CA LEU A 200 17.04 -18.56 7.44
C LEU A 200 18.33 -17.96 8.02
N THR A 201 18.28 -16.71 8.51
CA THR A 201 19.43 -16.06 9.14
C THR A 201 19.83 -16.75 10.43
N ALA A 202 18.88 -17.18 11.25
CA ALA A 202 19.09 -17.92 12.47
C ALA A 202 19.74 -19.30 12.21
N LEU A 203 19.29 -19.99 11.15
CA LEU A 203 19.88 -21.25 10.71
C LEU A 203 21.35 -21.06 10.27
N ASP A 204 21.62 -20.05 9.44
CA ASP A 204 22.98 -19.70 9.00
C ASP A 204 23.88 -19.35 10.16
N PHE A 205 23.37 -18.61 11.15
CA PHE A 205 24.09 -18.31 12.39
C PHE A 205 24.44 -19.58 13.18
N CYS A 206 23.44 -20.47 13.37
CA CYS A 206 23.61 -21.73 14.07
C CYS A 206 24.70 -22.61 13.39
N VAL A 207 24.66 -22.73 12.06
CA VAL A 207 25.64 -23.49 11.28
C VAL A 207 27.04 -22.86 11.37
N THR A 208 27.10 -21.51 11.37
CA THR A 208 28.39 -20.79 11.37
C THR A 208 29.09 -20.87 12.74
N TYR A 209 28.36 -20.63 13.83
CA TYR A 209 28.95 -20.49 15.16
C TYR A 209 28.76 -21.71 16.07
N GLU A 210 27.93 -22.68 15.67
CA GLU A 210 27.56 -23.85 16.48
C GLU A 210 26.89 -23.46 17.82
N VAL A 211 26.18 -22.32 17.82
CA VAL A 211 25.44 -21.76 18.96
C VAL A 211 23.99 -21.59 18.58
N SER A 212 23.09 -21.87 19.52
CA SER A 212 21.65 -21.64 19.28
C SER A 212 21.34 -20.16 19.15
N PRO A 213 20.76 -19.69 18.05
CA PRO A 213 20.31 -18.31 17.90
C PRO A 213 19.09 -18.03 18.78
N PRO A 214 18.71 -16.75 18.99
CA PRO A 214 17.43 -16.42 19.56
C PRO A 214 16.30 -16.98 18.69
N GLY A 215 15.21 -17.44 19.32
CA GLY A 215 14.01 -17.88 18.62
C GLY A 215 13.26 -16.69 18.04
N TRP A 216 12.45 -16.96 16.99
CA TRP A 216 11.51 -15.95 16.48
C TRP A 216 10.47 -15.59 17.55
N GLU A 217 10.33 -14.31 17.80
CA GLU A 217 9.25 -13.73 18.60
C GLU A 217 8.55 -12.66 17.78
N ARG A 218 7.22 -12.75 17.68
CA ARG A 218 6.44 -11.76 16.95
C ARG A 218 6.66 -10.37 17.54
N PRO A 219 7.01 -9.37 16.70
CA PRO A 219 7.18 -8.02 17.19
C PRO A 219 5.86 -7.42 17.64
N ARG A 220 5.93 -6.51 18.62
CA ARG A 220 4.79 -5.71 19.07
C ARG A 220 4.70 -4.38 18.31
N CYS A 221 5.79 -3.94 17.69
CA CYS A 221 5.81 -2.75 16.86
C CYS A 221 5.00 -2.93 15.58
N HIS A 222 4.47 -1.82 15.09
CA HIS A 222 3.82 -1.73 13.78
C HIS A 222 4.82 -1.16 12.78
N PHE A 223 5.31 -2.03 11.89
CA PHE A 223 6.29 -1.66 10.87
C PHE A 223 5.63 -1.43 9.52
N GLN A 224 6.07 -0.40 8.81
CA GLN A 224 5.71 -0.12 7.42
C GLN A 224 6.97 0.26 6.62
N ALA A 225 7.21 -0.43 5.50
CA ALA A 225 8.19 0.01 4.52
C ALA A 225 7.58 1.14 3.67
N LEU A 226 8.34 2.23 3.49
CA LEU A 226 7.98 3.32 2.60
C LEU A 226 8.85 3.23 1.35
N SER A 227 8.23 3.08 0.18
CA SER A 227 8.95 2.95 -1.09
C SER A 227 9.43 4.32 -1.56
N GLY A 228 10.73 4.54 -1.48
CA GLY A 228 11.43 5.60 -2.20
C GLY A 228 12.01 5.04 -3.51
N GLY A 229 11.15 4.65 -4.46
CA GLY A 229 11.52 4.24 -5.82
C GLY A 229 12.39 2.99 -5.92
N VAL A 230 11.85 1.92 -6.30
CA VAL A 230 12.15 0.58 -6.81
C VAL A 230 11.41 -0.45 -5.96
N PRO A 231 10.43 -1.16 -6.51
CA PRO A 231 9.73 -2.22 -5.77
C PRO A 231 10.68 -3.38 -5.52
N ASP A 232 10.77 -3.78 -4.27
CA ASP A 232 11.44 -5.02 -3.87
C ASP A 232 10.58 -6.20 -4.34
N PRO A 233 11.11 -7.11 -5.18
CA PRO A 233 10.35 -8.28 -5.65
C PRO A 233 9.99 -9.26 -4.52
N ASP A 234 10.49 -9.06 -3.30
CA ASP A 234 10.31 -9.95 -2.16
C ASP A 234 9.43 -9.36 -1.03
N GLU A 235 8.78 -8.19 -1.24
CA GLU A 235 7.81 -7.61 -0.29
C GLU A 235 6.45 -8.34 -0.26
N GLY A 236 6.42 -9.60 -0.68
CA GLY A 236 5.25 -10.49 -0.65
C GLY A 236 4.92 -11.06 0.72
N SER A 237 5.06 -10.30 1.84
CA SER A 237 4.55 -10.80 3.12
C SER A 237 4.00 -9.68 3.98
N SER A 238 2.69 -9.71 4.04
CA SER A 238 1.82 -9.23 5.10
C SER A 238 1.82 -7.74 5.44
N VAL A 239 0.99 -6.98 4.79
CA VAL A 239 -0.19 -6.48 5.50
C VAL A 239 -1.38 -6.72 4.59
N LEU A 240 -2.12 -7.77 4.82
CA LEU A 240 -3.51 -7.83 4.41
C LEU A 240 -4.19 -6.61 5.02
N SER A 241 -4.28 -5.54 4.24
CA SER A 241 -5.23 -4.49 4.56
C SER A 241 -6.58 -5.18 4.59
N ASP A 242 -7.18 -5.30 5.78
CA ASP A 242 -8.49 -5.89 5.92
C ASP A 242 -9.43 -5.16 4.97
N VAL A 243 -9.72 -5.81 3.87
CA VAL A 243 -10.75 -5.36 2.95
C VAL A 243 -12.08 -5.58 3.65
N VAL A 244 -12.69 -4.51 4.11
CA VAL A 244 -14.04 -4.57 4.66
C VAL A 244 -15.00 -4.69 3.52
N MET A 245 -15.75 -5.77 3.54
CA MET A 245 -16.79 -6.02 2.58
C MET A 245 -18.14 -5.93 3.27
N GLU A 246 -18.89 -4.92 2.91
CA GLU A 246 -20.25 -4.75 3.39
C GLU A 246 -21.23 -5.46 2.45
N GLN A 247 -21.93 -6.44 2.99
CA GLN A 247 -23.07 -7.07 2.32
C GLN A 247 -24.23 -6.10 2.30
N VAL A 248 -24.62 -5.61 1.14
CA VAL A 248 -25.91 -4.94 1.00
C VAL A 248 -26.99 -6.00 1.21
N PRO A 249 -27.87 -5.89 2.21
CA PRO A 249 -28.93 -6.87 2.43
C PRO A 249 -29.87 -6.83 1.22
N SER A 250 -30.04 -7.99 0.58
CA SER A 250 -31.03 -8.21 -0.47
C SER A 250 -32.45 -8.13 0.14
N GLY A 251 -32.90 -6.92 0.39
CA GLY A 251 -34.24 -6.65 0.90
C GLY A 251 -35.22 -6.42 -0.25
N PHE A 252 -35.58 -7.46 -0.99
CA PHE A 252 -36.83 -7.53 -1.72
C PHE A 252 -37.45 -8.91 -1.50
N SER A 253 -38.10 -9.05 -0.35
CA SER A 253 -39.09 -10.08 -0.12
C SER A 253 -40.45 -9.49 -0.48
N GLY A 254 -40.99 -9.85 -1.59
CA GLY A 254 -42.29 -9.42 -2.07
C GLY A 254 -43.03 -10.56 -2.77
N GLY A 255 -43.95 -11.22 -2.05
CA GLY A 255 -45.24 -11.69 -2.55
C GLY A 255 -45.22 -12.89 -3.47
N ASP A 256 -45.52 -14.03 -2.88
CA ASP A 256 -46.17 -15.19 -3.48
C ASP A 256 -47.24 -14.84 -4.52
N SER A 257 -47.09 -15.36 -5.75
CA SER A 257 -48.18 -15.69 -6.65
C SER A 257 -47.65 -16.63 -7.74
N GLY A 258 -48.01 -17.90 -7.64
CA GLY A 258 -47.69 -18.91 -8.62
C GLY A 258 -48.30 -18.62 -10.01
N VAL A 259 -47.43 -18.66 -11.02
CA VAL A 259 -47.79 -19.01 -12.40
C VAL A 259 -46.59 -19.73 -13.02
N ASP A 260 -46.79 -20.99 -13.39
CA ASP A 260 -45.86 -21.75 -14.23
C ASP A 260 -45.68 -21.05 -15.58
N GLY A 261 -44.53 -20.45 -15.82
CA GLY A 261 -44.06 -19.96 -17.09
C GLY A 261 -42.62 -20.37 -17.31
N PRO A 262 -42.09 -20.48 -18.53
CA PRO A 262 -40.76 -21.01 -18.80
C PRO A 262 -39.71 -20.17 -18.10
N SER A 263 -38.81 -20.84 -17.39
CA SER A 263 -37.69 -20.28 -16.63
C SER A 263 -36.93 -19.25 -17.47
N SER A 264 -37.23 -17.97 -17.24
CA SER A 264 -36.30 -16.91 -17.60
C SER A 264 -35.08 -17.07 -16.70
N GLU A 265 -33.94 -17.30 -17.33
CA GLU A 265 -32.63 -17.24 -16.67
C GLU A 265 -32.48 -15.83 -16.06
N PHE A 266 -32.84 -15.72 -14.78
CA PHE A 266 -32.52 -14.51 -14.02
C PHE A 266 -30.99 -14.49 -13.84
N ASN A 267 -30.31 -13.61 -14.55
CA ASN A 267 -28.92 -13.30 -14.29
C ASN A 267 -28.77 -12.95 -12.79
N GLN A 268 -28.13 -13.83 -12.03
CA GLN A 268 -27.87 -13.56 -10.61
C GLN A 268 -26.83 -12.45 -10.52
N LEU A 269 -27.20 -11.36 -9.85
CA LEU A 269 -26.37 -10.18 -9.68
C LEU A 269 -25.63 -10.30 -8.32
N GLY A 270 -24.32 -10.33 -8.35
CA GLY A 270 -23.48 -10.24 -7.16
C GLY A 270 -22.95 -8.82 -6.98
N LEU A 271 -23.13 -8.25 -5.79
CA LEU A 271 -22.61 -6.92 -5.44
C LEU A 271 -21.70 -7.03 -4.21
N VAL A 272 -20.49 -6.52 -4.36
CA VAL A 272 -19.46 -6.47 -3.28
C VAL A 272 -18.72 -5.14 -3.35
N GLU A 273 -18.03 -4.79 -2.27
CA GLU A 273 -17.23 -3.56 -2.19
C GLU A 273 -15.76 -3.89 -1.93
N LEU A 274 -14.87 -3.20 -2.65
CA LEU A 274 -13.44 -3.14 -2.38
C LEU A 274 -13.12 -1.79 -1.74
N SER A 275 -12.40 -1.80 -0.62
CA SER A 275 -12.01 -0.59 0.10
C SER A 275 -10.54 -0.62 0.52
N GLY A 276 -9.96 0.56 0.75
CA GLY A 276 -8.58 0.70 1.20
C GLY A 276 -7.56 0.52 0.08
N GLU A 277 -6.38 0.07 0.42
CA GLU A 277 -5.30 -0.24 -0.52
C GLU A 277 -5.15 -1.74 -0.69
N ILE A 278 -5.04 -2.19 -1.93
CA ILE A 278 -4.77 -3.59 -2.27
C ILE A 278 -3.32 -3.66 -2.75
N ARG A 279 -2.47 -4.34 -1.97
CA ARG A 279 -1.03 -4.42 -2.23
C ARG A 279 -0.55 -5.88 -2.20
N GLY A 280 0.52 -6.14 -2.94
CA GLY A 280 1.17 -7.45 -2.99
C GLY A 280 0.28 -8.55 -3.56
N ASP A 281 0.14 -9.67 -2.84
CA ASP A 281 -0.72 -10.78 -3.28
C ASP A 281 -2.14 -10.65 -2.73
N PRO A 282 -3.15 -10.31 -3.56
CA PRO A 282 -4.53 -10.17 -3.15
C PRO A 282 -5.30 -11.51 -3.09
N GLN A 283 -4.62 -12.65 -3.06
CA GLN A 283 -5.24 -13.97 -3.16
C GLN A 283 -6.38 -14.15 -2.14
N ALA A 284 -6.14 -13.81 -0.88
CA ALA A 284 -7.15 -13.94 0.18
C ALA A 284 -8.37 -13.02 -0.07
N THR A 285 -8.14 -11.81 -0.60
CA THR A 285 -9.20 -10.88 -1.00
C THR A 285 -10.03 -11.45 -2.14
N LEU A 286 -9.36 -12.02 -3.16
CA LEU A 286 -10.03 -12.61 -4.31
C LEU A 286 -10.80 -13.88 -3.93
N GLU A 287 -10.29 -14.71 -3.03
CA GLU A 287 -11.01 -15.87 -2.50
C GLU A 287 -12.27 -15.48 -1.71
N ASP A 288 -12.22 -14.38 -0.97
CA ASP A 288 -13.40 -13.86 -0.27
C ASP A 288 -14.41 -13.26 -1.25
N LEU A 289 -13.95 -12.52 -2.28
CA LEU A 289 -14.79 -12.08 -3.39
C LEU A 289 -15.49 -13.27 -4.07
N GLU A 290 -14.74 -14.31 -4.41
CA GLU A 290 -15.28 -15.51 -5.06
C GLU A 290 -16.36 -16.20 -4.20
N ARG A 291 -16.11 -16.29 -2.91
CA ARG A 291 -17.08 -16.87 -1.95
C ARG A 291 -18.38 -16.09 -1.89
N ARG A 292 -18.31 -14.76 -1.91
CA ARG A 292 -19.48 -13.86 -1.83
C ARG A 292 -20.21 -13.71 -3.16
N LEU A 293 -19.49 -13.85 -4.26
CA LEU A 293 -20.02 -13.75 -5.64
C LEU A 293 -20.41 -15.11 -6.21
N GLN A 294 -20.40 -16.16 -5.38
CA GLN A 294 -20.68 -17.53 -5.80
C GLN A 294 -22.09 -17.65 -6.40
N GLY A 295 -22.16 -18.16 -7.62
CA GLY A 295 -23.41 -18.32 -8.34
C GLY A 295 -23.91 -17.09 -9.11
N ALA A 296 -23.20 -15.96 -9.07
CA ALA A 296 -23.57 -14.78 -9.83
C ALA A 296 -22.97 -14.82 -11.26
N ASP A 297 -23.75 -14.40 -12.25
CA ASP A 297 -23.32 -14.26 -13.64
C ASP A 297 -22.80 -12.85 -13.94
N VAL A 298 -23.27 -11.86 -13.17
CA VAL A 298 -22.83 -10.47 -13.24
C VAL A 298 -22.26 -10.06 -11.91
N LEU A 299 -20.96 -9.78 -11.90
CA LEU A 299 -20.16 -9.44 -10.71
C LEU A 299 -19.98 -7.93 -10.68
N ILE A 300 -20.64 -7.23 -9.77
CA ILE A 300 -20.49 -5.79 -9.57
C ILE A 300 -19.63 -5.55 -8.34
N ILE A 301 -18.52 -4.85 -8.56
CA ILE A 301 -17.53 -4.56 -7.54
C ILE A 301 -17.46 -3.04 -7.34
N SER A 302 -17.98 -2.55 -6.22
CA SER A 302 -17.87 -1.15 -5.85
C SER A 302 -16.44 -0.81 -5.46
N CYS A 303 -15.87 0.22 -6.10
CA CYS A 303 -14.55 0.77 -5.82
C CYS A 303 -14.64 2.13 -5.14
N ARG A 304 -15.80 2.46 -4.55
CA ARG A 304 -16.06 3.79 -3.97
C ARG A 304 -15.03 4.19 -2.92
N ASN A 305 -14.63 3.22 -2.10
CA ASN A 305 -13.67 3.39 -1.02
C ASN A 305 -12.31 2.72 -1.33
N LEU A 306 -12.08 2.29 -2.58
CA LEU A 306 -10.81 1.77 -3.04
C LEU A 306 -9.85 2.93 -3.27
N ILE A 307 -8.78 2.98 -2.48
CA ILE A 307 -7.78 4.05 -2.53
C ILE A 307 -6.76 3.75 -3.63
N ARG A 308 -6.19 2.53 -3.62
CA ARG A 308 -5.07 2.17 -4.50
C ARG A 308 -5.01 0.67 -4.75
N VAL A 309 -4.50 0.30 -5.92
CA VAL A 309 -4.10 -1.07 -6.26
C VAL A 309 -2.67 -0.99 -6.78
N ASP A 310 -1.74 -1.78 -6.23
CA ASP A 310 -0.37 -1.83 -6.74
C ASP A 310 -0.23 -2.77 -7.95
N PHE A 311 0.95 -2.79 -8.58
CA PHE A 311 1.19 -3.60 -9.77
C PHE A 311 1.07 -5.10 -9.52
N SER A 312 1.54 -5.59 -8.36
CA SER A 312 1.47 -7.00 -8.01
C SER A 312 0.02 -7.46 -7.85
N ALA A 313 -0.73 -6.71 -7.06
CA ALA A 313 -2.15 -6.96 -6.86
C ALA A 313 -2.96 -6.83 -8.16
N ALA A 314 -2.62 -5.86 -8.99
CA ALA A 314 -3.28 -5.63 -10.27
C ALA A 314 -3.06 -6.77 -11.26
N GLY A 315 -1.87 -7.38 -11.30
CA GLY A 315 -1.59 -8.56 -12.10
C GLY A 315 -2.45 -9.77 -11.70
N THR A 316 -2.58 -10.03 -10.40
CA THR A 316 -3.44 -11.11 -9.89
C THR A 316 -4.91 -10.81 -10.15
N LEU A 317 -5.34 -9.54 -9.98
CA LEU A 317 -6.70 -9.10 -10.30
C LEU A 317 -7.03 -9.25 -11.80
N LEU A 318 -6.09 -8.93 -12.69
CA LEU A 318 -6.23 -9.14 -14.14
C LEU A 318 -6.46 -10.62 -14.47
N ASN A 319 -5.67 -11.52 -13.89
CA ASN A 319 -5.81 -12.96 -14.07
C ASN A 319 -7.20 -13.43 -13.59
N TRP A 320 -7.66 -12.93 -12.44
CA TRP A 320 -8.98 -13.24 -11.88
C TRP A 320 -10.11 -12.77 -12.82
N VAL A 321 -10.06 -11.52 -13.27
CA VAL A 321 -11.04 -10.96 -14.22
C VAL A 321 -11.07 -11.74 -15.53
N THR A 322 -9.90 -12.07 -16.09
CA THR A 322 -9.78 -12.84 -17.32
C THR A 322 -10.40 -14.23 -17.16
N SER A 323 -10.21 -14.89 -16.02
CA SER A 323 -10.81 -16.19 -15.71
C SER A 323 -12.35 -16.12 -15.71
N HIS A 324 -12.92 -15.08 -15.11
CA HIS A 324 -14.38 -14.87 -15.14
C HIS A 324 -14.90 -14.57 -16.53
N HIS A 325 -14.21 -13.70 -17.27
CA HIS A 325 -14.58 -13.39 -18.65
C HIS A 325 -14.58 -14.66 -19.54
N THR A 326 -13.58 -15.53 -19.41
CA THR A 326 -13.53 -16.80 -20.17
C THR A 326 -14.61 -17.79 -19.74
N SER A 327 -15.09 -17.68 -18.50
CA SER A 327 -16.22 -18.46 -17.96
C SER A 327 -17.60 -17.88 -18.33
N GLY A 328 -17.63 -16.81 -19.14
CA GLY A 328 -18.87 -16.14 -19.57
C GLY A 328 -19.51 -15.23 -18.52
N ARG A 329 -18.85 -14.97 -17.40
CA ARG A 329 -19.30 -14.04 -16.36
C ARG A 329 -18.91 -12.61 -16.72
N LEU A 330 -19.76 -11.65 -16.37
CA LEU A 330 -19.50 -10.23 -16.59
C LEU A 330 -18.99 -9.59 -15.32
N VAL A 331 -17.78 -9.02 -15.37
CA VAL A 331 -17.19 -8.26 -14.25
C VAL A 331 -17.34 -6.77 -14.52
N GLN A 332 -17.81 -6.03 -13.51
CA GLN A 332 -17.96 -4.60 -13.57
C GLN A 332 -17.44 -3.95 -12.28
N PHE A 333 -16.43 -3.08 -12.41
CA PHE A 333 -15.97 -2.19 -11.36
C PHE A 333 -16.73 -0.87 -11.45
N VAL A 334 -17.37 -0.44 -10.37
CA VAL A 334 -18.16 0.80 -10.33
C VAL A 334 -17.58 1.76 -9.30
N ASP A 335 -17.85 3.06 -9.51
CA ASP A 335 -17.42 4.15 -8.62
C ASP A 335 -15.89 4.24 -8.42
N ALA A 336 -15.09 3.73 -9.37
CA ALA A 336 -13.64 3.88 -9.31
C ALA A 336 -13.23 5.35 -9.49
N HIS A 337 -12.30 5.84 -8.69
CA HIS A 337 -11.73 7.15 -8.95
C HIS A 337 -10.79 7.11 -10.18
N ARG A 338 -10.51 8.26 -10.77
CA ARG A 338 -9.87 8.35 -12.10
C ARG A 338 -8.50 7.71 -12.17
N LEU A 339 -7.69 7.80 -11.11
CA LEU A 339 -6.36 7.20 -11.09
C LEU A 339 -6.42 5.66 -11.07
N VAL A 340 -7.33 5.05 -10.30
CA VAL A 340 -7.55 3.60 -10.33
C VAL A 340 -8.08 3.16 -11.69
N SER A 341 -9.04 3.90 -12.25
CA SER A 341 -9.59 3.59 -13.58
C SER A 341 -8.54 3.68 -14.68
N ALA A 342 -7.71 4.73 -14.66
CA ALA A 342 -6.60 4.88 -15.62
C ALA A 342 -5.55 3.78 -15.46
N PHE A 343 -5.25 3.38 -14.23
CA PHE A 343 -4.35 2.27 -13.95
C PHE A 343 -4.91 0.93 -14.43
N PHE A 344 -6.19 0.65 -14.21
CA PHE A 344 -6.87 -0.54 -14.74
C PHE A 344 -6.84 -0.59 -16.27
N HIS A 345 -6.91 0.57 -16.91
CA HIS A 345 -6.75 0.67 -18.36
C HIS A 345 -5.32 0.32 -18.80
N VAL A 346 -4.32 0.88 -18.15
CA VAL A 346 -2.90 0.64 -18.46
C VAL A 346 -2.53 -0.84 -18.37
N ILE A 347 -3.02 -1.54 -17.34
CA ILE A 347 -2.71 -2.97 -17.13
C ILE A 347 -3.63 -3.92 -17.92
N GLY A 348 -4.63 -3.41 -18.67
CA GLY A 348 -5.48 -4.21 -19.54
C GLY A 348 -6.73 -4.80 -18.88
N ILE A 349 -7.06 -4.48 -17.63
CA ILE A 349 -8.29 -4.95 -16.95
C ILE A 349 -9.54 -4.51 -17.73
N THR A 350 -9.52 -3.33 -18.34
CA THR A 350 -10.65 -2.78 -19.13
C THR A 350 -10.95 -3.56 -20.40
N GLU A 351 -10.09 -4.47 -20.83
CA GLU A 351 -10.36 -5.37 -21.96
C GLU A 351 -11.33 -6.50 -21.58
N TYR A 352 -11.37 -6.88 -20.29
CA TYR A 352 -12.12 -8.03 -19.79
C TYR A 352 -13.21 -7.65 -18.79
N ALA A 353 -13.18 -6.43 -18.23
CA ALA A 353 -14.16 -5.92 -17.30
C ALA A 353 -14.58 -4.50 -17.65
N LYS A 354 -15.83 -4.15 -17.35
CA LYS A 354 -16.29 -2.77 -17.46
C LYS A 354 -15.84 -1.98 -16.23
N VAL A 355 -15.21 -0.85 -16.46
CA VAL A 355 -14.82 0.08 -15.38
C VAL A 355 -15.63 1.37 -15.52
N VAL A 356 -16.36 1.72 -14.47
CA VAL A 356 -17.20 2.93 -14.41
C VAL A 356 -16.56 3.89 -13.42
N VAL A 357 -16.18 5.04 -13.92
CA VAL A 357 -15.58 6.12 -13.10
C VAL A 357 -16.68 6.78 -12.29
N ARG A 358 -16.34 7.17 -11.08
CA ARG A 358 -17.21 7.96 -10.20
C ARG A 358 -17.53 9.31 -10.82
N ASN A 359 -18.82 9.65 -10.83
CA ASN A 359 -19.32 10.96 -11.24
C ASN A 359 -19.48 11.82 -9.99
N ASP A 360 -18.54 12.72 -9.78
CA ASP A 360 -18.60 13.74 -8.72
C ASP A 360 -19.00 15.09 -9.28
#